data_3515d4e9fe618e3803a1c816375c28b8
#
_entry.id   3515d4e9fe618e3803a1c816375c28b8
#
_cell.length_a   1.000
_cell.length_b   1.000
_cell.length_c   1.000
_cell.angle_alpha   90.00
_cell.angle_beta   90.00
_cell.angle_gamma   90.00
#
_symmetry.space_group_name_H-M   'P 1'
#
loop_
_entity.id
_entity.type
_entity.pdbx_description
1 polymer ?
#
loop_
_entity_poly.entity_id
_entity_poly.type
_entity_poly.pdbx_seq_one_letter_code
_entity_poly.pdbx_strand_id
1 'polypeptide(L)'
;MPLVNGFDLIKIIKDRHVVAGAFNTTNLETTMGILRAVEKSGIPSFIQIAPTNIPVSGYGFIKDMVNRFAKQMDTPIALHLDHGKTCLLYTSDAADEED
;
A
#
# COMPACT_ATOMS: atom_id res chain seq x y z
N MET A 1 13.80 -4.99 -1.41
CA MET A 1 12.69 -5.10 -0.50
C MET A 1 11.41 -4.65 -1.17
N PRO A 2 10.36 -5.52 -1.31
CA PRO A 2 9.16 -5.12 -2.05
C PRO A 2 8.34 -4.02 -1.39
N LEU A 3 8.23 -4.02 -0.06
CA LEU A 3 7.52 -2.94 0.61
C LEU A 3 8.48 -1.78 0.88
N VAL A 4 8.22 -0.65 0.25
CA VAL A 4 9.05 0.54 0.34
C VAL A 4 8.20 1.72 0.79
N ASN A 5 8.84 2.83 1.18
CA ASN A 5 8.08 4.03 1.48
C ASN A 5 7.64 4.74 0.20
N GLY A 6 6.72 5.70 0.34
CA GLY A 6 6.14 6.39 -0.81
C GLY A 6 7.17 7.15 -1.64
N PHE A 7 8.13 7.77 -0.98
CA PHE A 7 9.17 8.53 -1.69
C PHE A 7 10.03 7.62 -2.54
N ASP A 8 10.43 6.47 -1.99
CA ASP A 8 11.23 5.50 -2.73
C ASP A 8 10.44 4.92 -3.89
N LEU A 9 9.15 4.66 -3.70
CA LEU A 9 8.31 4.16 -4.78
C LEU A 9 8.22 5.16 -5.93
N ILE A 10 8.06 6.44 -5.62
CA ILE A 10 8.00 7.49 -6.65
C ILE A 10 9.30 7.53 -7.45
N LYS A 11 10.44 7.39 -6.80
CA LYS A 11 11.73 7.32 -7.51
C LYS A 11 11.79 6.13 -8.46
N ILE A 12 11.35 4.96 -7.99
CA ILE A 12 11.34 3.75 -8.81
C ILE A 12 10.44 3.94 -10.03
N ILE A 13 9.25 4.52 -9.82
CA ILE A 13 8.29 4.79 -10.89
C ILE A 13 8.91 5.70 -11.94
N LYS A 14 9.56 6.77 -11.51
CA LYS A 14 10.21 7.70 -12.43
C LYS A 14 11.35 7.05 -13.20
N ASP A 15 12.19 6.28 -12.51
CA ASP A 15 13.34 5.63 -13.12
C ASP A 15 12.91 4.60 -14.16
N ARG A 16 11.80 3.91 -13.93
CA ARG A 16 11.29 2.90 -14.86
C ARG A 16 10.39 3.47 -15.93
N HIS A 17 10.04 4.74 -15.87
CA HIS A 17 9.14 5.41 -16.82
C HIS A 17 7.81 4.69 -16.97
N VAL A 18 7.20 4.32 -15.84
CA VAL A 18 5.90 3.63 -15.84
C VAL A 18 4.86 4.49 -15.12
N VAL A 19 3.60 4.16 -15.37
CA VAL A 19 2.47 4.76 -14.67
C VAL A 19 2.05 3.77 -13.59
N ALA A 20 2.10 4.21 -12.34
CA ALA A 20 1.73 3.38 -11.20
C ALA A 20 0.26 3.54 -10.88
N GLY A 21 -0.38 2.44 -10.47
CA GLY A 21 -1.72 2.50 -9.92
C GLY A 21 -1.69 2.81 -8.43
N ALA A 22 -2.83 3.26 -7.92
CA ALA A 22 -3.07 3.45 -6.50
C ALA A 22 -4.40 2.77 -6.19
N PHE A 23 -4.36 1.59 -5.61
CA PHE A 23 -5.51 0.73 -5.49
C PHE A 23 -6.01 0.64 -4.05
N ASN A 24 -7.29 0.92 -3.85
CA ASN A 24 -7.90 0.83 -2.54
C ASN A 24 -8.19 -0.62 -2.17
N THR A 25 -7.84 -0.99 -0.95
CA THR A 25 -8.15 -2.30 -0.41
C THR A 25 -9.06 -2.17 0.81
N THR A 26 -9.92 -3.15 1.04
CA THR A 26 -10.89 -3.11 2.14
C THR A 26 -10.85 -4.35 3.01
N ASN A 27 -10.47 -5.50 2.45
CA ASN A 27 -10.49 -6.77 3.17
C ASN A 27 -9.43 -7.72 2.60
N LEU A 28 -9.42 -8.94 3.11
CA LEU A 28 -8.44 -9.95 2.69
C LEU A 28 -8.53 -10.25 1.20
N GLU A 29 -9.74 -10.45 0.70
CA GLU A 29 -9.95 -10.85 -0.69
C GLU A 29 -9.48 -9.77 -1.65
N THR A 30 -9.87 -8.53 -1.41
CA THR A 30 -9.44 -7.41 -2.26
C THR A 30 -7.94 -7.20 -2.17
N THR A 31 -7.35 -7.32 -0.99
CA THR A 31 -5.91 -7.18 -0.80
C THR A 31 -5.16 -8.24 -1.58
N MET A 32 -5.56 -9.50 -1.49
CA MET A 32 -4.92 -10.59 -2.22
C MET A 32 -5.04 -10.40 -3.72
N GLY A 33 -6.23 -10.01 -4.19
CA GLY A 33 -6.46 -9.79 -5.61
C GLY A 33 -5.59 -8.69 -6.17
N ILE A 34 -5.51 -7.57 -5.46
CA ILE A 34 -4.70 -6.43 -5.87
C ILE A 34 -3.22 -6.81 -5.90
N LEU A 35 -2.71 -7.43 -4.83
CA LEU A 35 -1.30 -7.77 -4.74
C LEU A 35 -0.88 -8.79 -5.80
N ARG A 36 -1.74 -9.75 -6.09
CA ARG A 36 -1.47 -10.72 -7.16
C ARG A 36 -1.43 -10.05 -8.52
N ALA A 37 -2.35 -9.12 -8.77
CA ALA A 37 -2.39 -8.38 -10.02
C ALA A 37 -1.16 -7.49 -10.18
N VAL A 38 -0.76 -6.82 -9.11
CA VAL A 38 0.44 -5.97 -9.11
C VAL A 38 1.69 -6.81 -9.38
N GLU A 39 1.83 -7.94 -8.70
CA GLU A 39 2.99 -8.81 -8.91
C GLU A 39 3.03 -9.36 -10.34
N LYS A 40 1.88 -9.75 -10.86
CA LYS A 40 1.80 -10.25 -12.24
C LYS A 40 2.15 -9.17 -13.26
N SER A 41 1.74 -7.93 -13.01
CA SER A 41 2.03 -6.82 -13.92
C SER A 41 3.49 -6.39 -13.85
N GLY A 42 4.14 -6.56 -12.71
CA GLY A 42 5.51 -6.06 -12.49
C GLY A 42 5.60 -4.56 -12.35
N ILE A 43 4.48 -3.85 -12.26
CA ILE A 43 4.46 -2.39 -12.19
C ILE A 43 4.37 -1.94 -10.73
N PRO A 44 5.37 -1.17 -10.22
CA PRO A 44 5.30 -0.64 -8.87
C PRO A 44 4.02 0.13 -8.62
N SER A 45 3.38 -0.10 -7.49
CA SER A 45 2.05 0.45 -7.23
C SER A 45 1.85 0.82 -5.76
N PHE A 46 0.91 1.73 -5.52
CA PHE A 46 0.47 2.08 -4.19
C PHE A 46 -0.73 1.23 -3.79
N ILE A 47 -0.71 0.76 -2.56
CA ILE A 47 -1.87 0.09 -1.93
C ILE A 47 -2.45 1.08 -0.94
N GLN A 48 -3.72 1.44 -1.10
CA GLN A 48 -4.35 2.50 -0.32
C GLN A 48 -5.41 1.95 0.61
N ILE A 49 -5.51 2.56 1.79
CA ILE A 49 -6.56 2.25 2.76
C ILE A 49 -7.26 3.56 3.11
N ALA A 50 -8.57 3.62 2.89
CA ALA A 50 -9.36 4.78 3.29
C ALA A 50 -9.78 4.66 4.76
N PRO A 51 -9.84 5.77 5.51
CA PRO A 51 -10.25 5.72 6.91
C PRO A 51 -11.63 5.12 7.13
N THR A 52 -12.51 5.22 6.16
CA THR A 52 -13.84 4.64 6.24
C THR A 52 -13.84 3.12 6.36
N ASN A 53 -12.75 2.47 5.93
CA ASN A 53 -12.61 1.03 5.99
C ASN A 53 -11.98 0.55 7.29
N ILE A 54 -11.35 1.44 8.04
CA ILE A 54 -10.64 1.09 9.26
C ILE A 54 -11.55 0.47 10.32
N PRO A 55 -12.75 1.01 10.60
CA PRO A 55 -13.64 0.39 11.59
C PRO A 55 -14.08 -1.02 11.22
N VAL A 56 -14.10 -1.35 9.94
CA VAL A 56 -14.55 -2.65 9.46
C VAL A 56 -13.42 -3.68 9.49
N SER A 57 -12.29 -3.32 8.89
CA SER A 57 -11.20 -4.27 8.68
C SER A 57 -10.00 -4.03 9.60
N GLY A 58 -9.84 -2.79 10.09
CA GLY A 58 -8.69 -2.41 10.90
C GLY A 58 -7.46 -2.14 10.04
N TYR A 59 -6.88 -0.96 10.21
CA TYR A 59 -5.68 -0.58 9.44
C TYR A 59 -4.52 -1.54 9.70
N GLY A 60 -4.30 -1.86 10.99
CA GLY A 60 -3.21 -2.75 11.36
C GLY A 60 -3.32 -4.13 10.74
N PHE A 61 -4.55 -4.64 10.62
CA PHE A 61 -4.81 -5.94 9.99
C PHE A 61 -4.39 -5.94 8.54
N ILE A 62 -4.82 -4.92 7.79
CA ILE A 62 -4.50 -4.81 6.38
C ILE A 62 -3.01 -4.59 6.19
N LYS A 63 -2.40 -3.76 7.02
CA LYS A 63 -0.96 -3.53 7.00
C LYS A 63 -0.19 -4.83 7.20
N ASP A 64 -0.60 -5.66 8.15
CA ASP A 64 0.04 -6.95 8.41
C ASP A 64 -0.10 -7.89 7.21
N MET A 65 -1.26 -7.93 6.59
CA MET A 65 -1.48 -8.74 5.39
C MET A 65 -0.56 -8.30 4.26
N VAL A 66 -0.50 -7.00 4.02
CA VAL A 66 0.36 -6.44 2.97
C VAL A 66 1.82 -6.77 3.24
N ASN A 67 2.26 -6.63 4.48
CA ASN A 67 3.63 -6.98 4.86
C ASN A 67 3.95 -8.44 4.58
N ARG A 68 3.04 -9.34 4.93
CA ARG A 68 3.25 -10.78 4.71
C ARG A 68 3.35 -11.12 3.24
N PHE A 69 2.45 -10.57 2.43
CA PHE A 69 2.47 -10.81 0.99
C PHE A 69 3.68 -10.18 0.33
N ALA A 70 4.07 -8.99 0.77
CA ALA A 70 5.21 -8.29 0.20
C ALA A 70 6.50 -9.09 0.29
N LYS A 71 6.65 -9.90 1.32
CA LYS A 71 7.84 -10.74 1.49
C LYS A 71 7.98 -11.79 0.39
N GLN A 72 6.90 -12.12 -0.28
CA GLN A 72 6.87 -13.10 -1.35
C GLN A 72 6.82 -12.46 -2.74
N MET A 73 6.84 -11.13 -2.79
CA MET A 73 6.73 -10.39 -4.05
C MET A 73 8.08 -9.83 -4.47
N ASP A 74 8.23 -9.63 -5.78
CA ASP A 74 9.38 -8.96 -6.35
C ASP A 74 9.06 -7.53 -6.77
N THR A 75 7.79 -7.23 -7.04
CA THR A 75 7.36 -5.91 -7.47
C THR A 75 7.26 -4.96 -6.27
N PRO A 76 7.90 -3.78 -6.33
CA PRO A 76 7.82 -2.82 -5.22
C PRO A 76 6.42 -2.27 -5.02
N ILE A 77 6.01 -2.17 -3.76
CA ILE A 77 4.74 -1.57 -3.38
C ILE A 77 4.95 -0.63 -2.20
N ALA A 78 4.05 0.35 -2.07
CA ALA A 78 4.01 1.23 -0.91
C ALA A 78 2.58 1.28 -0.37
N LEU A 79 2.46 1.29 0.94
CA LEU A 79 1.18 1.37 1.62
C LEU A 79 0.87 2.82 1.94
N HIS A 80 -0.34 3.26 1.65
CA HIS A 80 -0.75 4.66 1.77
C HIS A 80 -2.10 4.78 2.46
N LEU A 81 -2.20 5.69 3.45
CA LEU A 81 -3.48 6.05 4.05
C LEU A 81 -4.13 7.13 3.21
N ASP A 82 -5.27 6.78 2.60
CA ASP A 82 -6.03 7.69 1.75
C ASP A 82 -7.04 8.46 2.61
N HIS A 83 -7.08 9.78 2.47
CA HIS A 83 -8.02 10.63 3.20
C HIS A 83 -7.92 10.55 4.73
N GLY A 84 -6.72 10.64 5.28
CA GLY A 84 -6.54 10.71 6.74
C GLY A 84 -7.27 11.91 7.32
N LYS A 85 -8.16 11.67 8.30
CA LYS A 85 -9.07 12.71 8.80
C LYS A 85 -8.76 13.19 10.22
N THR A 86 -8.01 12.45 10.99
CA THR A 86 -7.68 12.86 12.37
C THR A 86 -6.18 12.95 12.53
N CYS A 87 -5.75 13.83 13.44
CA CYS A 87 -4.32 13.97 13.71
C CYS A 87 -3.69 12.69 14.21
N LEU A 88 -4.37 11.98 15.10
CA LEU A 88 -3.85 10.75 15.66
C LEU A 88 -3.70 9.68 14.57
N LEU A 89 -4.73 9.50 13.77
CA LEU A 89 -4.73 8.54 12.67
C LEU A 89 -3.66 8.90 11.65
N TYR A 90 -3.62 10.16 11.23
CA TYR A 90 -2.65 10.63 10.25
C TYR A 90 -1.22 10.44 10.75
N THR A 91 -0.95 10.84 11.99
CA THR A 91 0.40 10.74 12.56
C THR A 91 0.86 9.30 12.64
N SER A 92 -0.02 8.41 13.09
CA SER A 92 0.30 7.00 13.22
C SER A 92 0.62 6.38 11.87
N ASP A 93 -0.22 6.64 10.88
CA ASP A 93 -0.04 6.06 9.55
C ASP A 93 1.14 6.67 8.80
N ALA A 94 1.35 7.96 8.93
CA ALA A 94 2.50 8.61 8.32
C ALA A 94 3.80 8.07 8.87
N ALA A 95 3.88 7.81 10.18
CA ALA A 95 5.06 7.23 10.79
C ALA A 95 5.33 5.81 10.25
N ASP A 96 4.28 5.04 9.99
CA ASP A 96 4.40 3.68 9.50
C ASP A 96 4.71 3.62 8.01
N GLU A 97 4.12 4.52 7.24
CA GLU A 97 4.17 4.49 5.78
C GLU A 97 5.19 5.45 5.19
N GLU A 98 5.57 6.45 5.95
CA GLU A 98 6.50 7.50 5.50
C GLU A 98 5.96 8.30 4.31
N ASP A 99 4.66 8.48 4.27
CA ASP A 99 4.01 9.27 3.22
C ASP A 99 3.97 10.74 3.54
#